data_fbc58e0eefc15f93e0dc949748b0e716
#
_entry.id   fbc58e0eefc15f93e0dc949748b0e716
#
_cell.length_a   1.000
_cell.length_b   1.000
_cell.length_c   1.000
_cell.angle_alpha   90.00
_cell.angle_beta   90.00
_cell.angle_gamma   90.00
#
_symmetry.space_group_name_H-M   'P 1'
#
loop_
_entity.id
_entity.type
_entity.pdbx_description
1 polymer ?
#
loop_
_entity_poly.entity_id
_entity_poly.type
_entity_poly.pdbx_seq_one_letter_code
_entity_poly.pdbx_strand_id
1 'polypeptide(L)'
;MSVAMSTLTCNNGEVYVSVTKKCLSWGAEESYKILNGATVMVTSAAFATNEQRTDEYCLTATAGNLYNFQIIDSYGDSWAAGAWVSVAGLYGNVVLKTTLVEKRQEEFLLMLNYPIMKNVEWKMYTSTSNIDPNWNTLNFSDGSWQTVTLGSVSSVSGTQYFRKTFTGIPNMAAYEVSMNYKFGIVAYVNGVEVFRDHIAEGAVTATTPSNGAFTEYEYHGMIRPAKEIEASSVLAVELHFPTTGENVIDFNAYLALLAPSNRMTEDANCYVYPYTTTISATGPTNPTYIFDWDRATYLNAAASTLPATVSYELGGPRAYINGVRVWSYTFITQSPGSFTLSGAASSSSAYTDVVSVSGASYEANEFRTFYGYFNAKPYQS
;
A
#
# COMPACT_ATOMS: atom_id res chain seq x y z
N MET A 1 -4.07 -16.64 1.29
CA MET A 1 -3.95 -16.92 2.74
C MET A 1 -4.96 -16.06 3.47
N SER A 2 -5.92 -16.65 4.17
CA SER A 2 -6.76 -15.92 5.11
C SER A 2 -5.85 -15.32 6.17
N VAL A 3 -5.73 -14.00 6.21
CA VAL A 3 -5.13 -13.32 7.35
C VAL A 3 -6.07 -13.61 8.51
N ALA A 4 -5.60 -14.35 9.50
CA ALA A 4 -6.36 -14.55 10.72
C ALA A 4 -6.67 -13.15 11.27
N MET A 5 -7.95 -12.81 11.39
CA MET A 5 -8.33 -11.58 12.05
C MET A 5 -7.77 -11.63 13.48
N SER A 6 -7.13 -10.53 13.89
CA SER A 6 -6.68 -10.35 15.27
C SER A 6 -7.79 -10.72 16.25
N THR A 7 -7.41 -11.42 17.31
CA THR A 7 -8.31 -11.68 18.45
C THR A 7 -8.32 -10.51 19.44
N LEU A 8 -7.37 -9.57 19.31
CA LEU A 8 -7.25 -8.41 20.21
C LEU A 8 -8.25 -7.32 19.78
N THR A 9 -9.15 -6.97 20.66
CA THR A 9 -10.08 -5.85 20.50
C THR A 9 -9.67 -4.71 21.42
N CYS A 10 -9.39 -3.54 20.83
CA CYS A 10 -9.03 -2.35 21.58
C CYS A 10 -10.26 -1.63 22.10
N ASN A 11 -10.12 -0.99 23.27
CA ASN A 11 -11.18 -0.19 23.87
C ASN A 11 -11.35 1.14 23.11
N ASN A 12 -12.46 1.85 23.41
CA ASN A 12 -12.65 3.21 22.91
C ASN A 12 -11.52 4.13 23.42
N GLY A 13 -10.91 4.87 22.51
CA GLY A 13 -9.73 5.71 22.80
C GLY A 13 -8.39 4.99 22.67
N GLU A 14 -8.39 3.76 22.16
CA GLU A 14 -7.18 3.01 21.83
C GLU A 14 -7.09 2.72 20.32
N VAL A 15 -5.88 2.50 19.86
CA VAL A 15 -5.55 2.22 18.46
C VAL A 15 -4.82 0.88 18.37
N TYR A 16 -5.35 -0.01 17.53
CA TYR A 16 -4.74 -1.31 17.27
C TYR A 16 -3.49 -1.19 16.40
N VAL A 17 -2.46 -1.95 16.74
CA VAL A 17 -1.27 -2.16 15.94
C VAL A 17 -0.72 -3.57 16.13
N SER A 18 -0.25 -4.19 15.05
CA SER A 18 0.51 -5.43 15.10
C SER A 18 1.94 -5.22 14.59
N VAL A 19 2.89 -5.88 15.24
CA VAL A 19 4.30 -5.81 14.89
C VAL A 19 4.81 -7.22 14.65
N THR A 20 5.20 -7.53 13.43
CA THR A 20 5.85 -8.79 13.07
C THR A 20 7.35 -8.56 12.95
N LYS A 21 8.14 -9.23 13.77
CA LYS A 21 9.61 -9.19 13.73
C LYS A 21 10.14 -10.57 13.34
N LYS A 22 11.05 -10.58 12.37
CA LYS A 22 11.86 -11.74 12.01
C LYS A 22 13.30 -11.50 12.42
N CYS A 23 13.82 -12.32 13.30
CA CYS A 23 15.22 -12.39 13.66
C CYS A 23 15.89 -13.58 12.96
N LEU A 24 17.17 -13.50 12.69
CA LEU A 24 17.99 -14.61 12.17
C LEU A 24 19.06 -14.98 13.19
N SER A 25 20.19 -14.29 13.22
CA SER A 25 21.23 -14.46 14.24
C SER A 25 21.09 -13.39 15.32
N TRP A 26 21.54 -13.67 16.53
CA TRP A 26 21.68 -12.67 17.61
C TRP A 26 20.36 -11.97 18.01
N GLY A 27 19.23 -12.69 17.92
CA GLY A 27 17.91 -12.12 18.22
C GLY A 27 17.80 -11.43 19.57
N ALA A 28 18.57 -11.82 20.58
CA ALA A 28 18.60 -11.20 21.90
C ALA A 28 19.12 -9.74 21.88
N GLU A 29 19.83 -9.33 20.84
CA GLU A 29 20.34 -7.97 20.65
C GLU A 29 19.35 -7.07 19.92
N GLU A 30 18.40 -7.67 19.19
CA GLU A 30 17.41 -6.99 18.37
C GLU A 30 16.12 -6.71 19.17
N SER A 31 15.66 -5.48 19.12
CA SER A 31 14.41 -5.08 19.79
C SER A 31 13.74 -3.91 19.10
N TYR A 32 12.49 -3.60 19.52
CA TYR A 32 11.79 -2.39 19.12
C TYR A 32 11.04 -1.75 20.28
N LYS A 33 10.71 -0.48 20.12
CA LYS A 33 9.83 0.29 21.02
C LYS A 33 8.79 1.06 20.22
N ILE A 34 7.64 1.30 20.83
CA ILE A 34 6.65 2.27 20.37
C ILE A 34 6.55 3.37 21.41
N LEU A 35 6.64 4.62 20.97
CA LEU A 35 6.68 5.78 21.85
C LEU A 35 5.61 6.81 21.45
N ASN A 36 5.11 7.54 22.45
CA ASN A 36 4.36 8.79 22.27
C ASN A 36 5.25 9.93 22.75
N GLY A 37 5.85 10.67 21.82
CA GLY A 37 6.92 11.59 22.14
C GLY A 37 8.07 10.88 22.85
N ALA A 38 8.43 11.33 24.06
CA ALA A 38 9.47 10.70 24.86
C ALA A 38 8.97 9.51 25.74
N THR A 39 7.67 9.27 25.77
CA THR A 39 7.06 8.23 26.63
C THR A 39 7.06 6.89 25.92
N VAL A 40 7.74 5.90 26.47
CA VAL A 40 7.71 4.52 25.97
C VAL A 40 6.37 3.88 26.34
N MET A 41 5.60 3.50 25.33
CA MET A 41 4.32 2.79 25.45
C MET A 41 4.49 1.28 25.39
N VAL A 42 5.39 0.82 24.52
CA VAL A 42 5.69 -0.60 24.29
C VAL A 42 7.19 -0.78 24.21
N THR A 43 7.67 -1.87 24.78
CA THR A 43 9.01 -2.42 24.54
C THR A 43 8.83 -3.90 24.20
N SER A 44 9.42 -4.36 23.08
CA SER A 44 9.35 -5.77 22.71
C SER A 44 10.01 -6.63 23.79
N ALA A 45 9.50 -7.85 23.99
CA ALA A 45 10.26 -8.88 24.68
C ALA A 45 11.48 -9.30 23.84
N ALA A 46 12.49 -9.87 24.46
CA ALA A 46 13.65 -10.44 23.78
C ALA A 46 13.23 -11.46 22.73
N PHE A 47 13.99 -11.55 21.65
CA PHE A 47 13.79 -12.52 20.57
C PHE A 47 14.81 -13.64 20.66
N ALA A 48 14.43 -14.82 20.22
CA ALA A 48 15.36 -15.93 20.01
C ALA A 48 15.97 -15.87 18.61
N THR A 49 17.08 -16.56 18.42
CA THR A 49 17.69 -16.77 17.09
C THR A 49 16.71 -17.53 16.19
N ASN A 50 16.56 -17.08 14.94
CA ASN A 50 15.61 -17.59 13.95
C ASN A 50 14.12 -17.47 14.34
N GLU A 51 13.78 -16.65 15.33
CA GLU A 51 12.39 -16.40 15.70
C GLU A 51 11.72 -15.46 14.68
N GLN A 52 10.46 -15.80 14.34
CA GLN A 52 9.53 -14.85 13.75
C GLN A 52 8.29 -14.79 14.64
N ARG A 53 7.99 -13.62 15.18
CA ARG A 53 6.87 -13.40 16.10
C ARG A 53 6.06 -12.19 15.67
N THR A 54 4.75 -12.27 15.87
CA THR A 54 3.83 -11.16 15.76
C THR A 54 3.29 -10.83 17.15
N ASP A 55 3.50 -9.59 17.56
CA ASP A 55 2.97 -9.04 18.79
C ASP A 55 1.87 -8.03 18.45
N GLU A 56 0.77 -8.03 19.21
CA GLU A 56 -0.38 -7.15 19.01
C GLU A 56 -0.56 -6.24 20.22
N TYR A 57 -0.90 -4.98 19.96
CA TYR A 57 -1.03 -3.97 21.01
C TYR A 57 -2.23 -3.05 20.77
N CYS A 58 -2.80 -2.55 21.88
CA CYS A 58 -3.70 -1.42 21.91
C CYS A 58 -2.96 -0.22 22.49
N LEU A 59 -2.73 0.79 21.66
CA LEU A 59 -2.04 2.02 22.07
C LEU A 59 -3.06 3.07 22.44
N THR A 60 -2.83 3.83 23.52
CA THR A 60 -3.65 5.01 23.81
C THR A 60 -3.60 5.97 22.62
N ALA A 61 -4.78 6.41 22.15
CA ALA A 61 -4.90 7.32 21.02
C ALA A 61 -4.17 8.66 21.29
N THR A 62 -3.52 9.17 20.27
CA THR A 62 -2.82 10.46 20.27
C THR A 62 -3.45 11.40 19.24
N ALA A 63 -3.03 12.67 19.21
CA ALA A 63 -3.45 13.60 18.18
C ALA A 63 -2.97 13.08 16.79
N GLY A 64 -3.92 12.77 15.90
CA GLY A 64 -3.65 12.19 14.59
C GLY A 64 -3.16 10.73 14.63
N ASN A 65 -3.18 10.06 15.78
CA ASN A 65 -2.64 8.72 15.99
C ASN A 65 -1.21 8.57 15.47
N LEU A 66 -0.38 9.54 15.84
CA LEU A 66 1.03 9.60 15.52
C LEU A 66 1.87 9.07 16.68
N TYR A 67 2.80 8.18 16.37
CA TYR A 67 3.73 7.53 17.30
C TYR A 67 5.12 7.50 16.70
N ASN A 68 6.12 7.24 17.55
CA ASN A 68 7.47 6.94 17.09
C ASN A 68 7.71 5.44 17.23
N PHE A 69 8.22 4.81 16.19
CA PHE A 69 8.64 3.42 16.17
C PHE A 69 10.16 3.35 16.14
N GLN A 70 10.76 2.83 17.20
CA GLN A 70 12.22 2.76 17.34
C GLN A 70 12.67 1.32 17.21
N ILE A 71 13.61 1.05 16.32
CA ILE A 71 14.31 -0.24 16.18
C ILE A 71 15.70 -0.13 16.77
N ILE A 72 16.14 -1.18 17.45
CA ILE A 72 17.34 -1.14 18.29
C ILE A 72 18.14 -2.42 18.09
N ASP A 73 19.46 -2.25 18.02
CA ASP A 73 20.48 -3.27 18.18
C ASP A 73 21.34 -2.92 19.39
N SER A 74 21.33 -3.75 20.42
CA SER A 74 22.05 -3.46 21.66
C SER A 74 23.58 -3.59 21.52
N TYR A 75 24.06 -4.41 20.62
CA TYR A 75 25.49 -4.53 20.30
C TYR A 75 25.95 -3.37 19.41
N GLY A 76 25.20 -3.05 18.38
CA GLY A 76 25.39 -1.86 17.56
C GLY A 76 26.09 -2.11 16.24
N ASP A 77 26.06 -3.32 15.73
CA ASP A 77 26.66 -3.72 14.45
C ASP A 77 25.65 -4.03 13.36
N SER A 78 24.37 -3.70 13.56
CA SER A 78 23.21 -3.96 12.70
C SER A 78 22.46 -5.23 13.02
N TRP A 79 21.22 -5.30 12.59
CA TRP A 79 20.50 -6.56 12.55
C TRP A 79 21.11 -7.52 11.51
N ALA A 80 21.00 -8.80 11.77
CA ALA A 80 21.49 -9.82 10.85
C ALA A 80 20.86 -9.65 9.45
N ALA A 81 21.65 -9.86 8.39
CA ALA A 81 21.19 -9.78 7.02
C ALA A 81 19.95 -10.68 6.82
N GLY A 82 18.87 -10.10 6.24
CA GLY A 82 17.58 -10.76 6.09
C GLY A 82 16.65 -10.71 7.33
N ALA A 83 17.08 -10.11 8.44
CA ALA A 83 16.20 -9.77 9.55
C ALA A 83 15.39 -8.51 9.21
N TRP A 84 14.12 -8.45 9.67
CA TRP A 84 13.24 -7.33 9.40
C TRP A 84 12.16 -7.17 10.47
N VAL A 85 11.54 -6.01 10.48
CA VAL A 85 10.31 -5.74 11.23
C VAL A 85 9.26 -5.13 10.31
N SER A 86 8.00 -5.52 10.51
CA SER A 86 6.84 -4.99 9.80
C SER A 86 5.78 -4.57 10.80
N VAL A 87 5.24 -3.38 10.63
CA VAL A 87 4.16 -2.84 11.44
C VAL A 87 2.91 -2.76 10.58
N ALA A 88 1.82 -3.33 11.05
CA ALA A 88 0.53 -3.27 10.38
C ALA A 88 -0.54 -2.64 11.27
N GLY A 89 -1.45 -1.94 10.64
CA GLY A 89 -2.56 -1.26 11.30
C GLY A 89 -3.83 -2.11 11.41
N LEU A 90 -4.94 -1.45 11.70
CA LEU A 90 -6.24 -2.05 12.06
C LEU A 90 -6.75 -3.10 11.07
N TYR A 91 -6.50 -2.93 9.78
CA TYR A 91 -7.00 -3.83 8.74
C TYR A 91 -5.92 -4.73 8.15
N GLY A 92 -4.78 -4.87 8.83
CA GLY A 92 -3.64 -5.66 8.37
C GLY A 92 -2.80 -4.95 7.31
N ASN A 93 -3.13 -3.72 6.97
CA ASN A 93 -2.34 -2.89 6.06
C ASN A 93 -0.98 -2.58 6.67
N VAL A 94 0.09 -2.87 5.94
CA VAL A 94 1.46 -2.60 6.37
C VAL A 94 1.73 -1.09 6.27
N VAL A 95 2.01 -0.46 7.41
CA VAL A 95 2.31 0.98 7.49
C VAL A 95 3.80 1.25 7.59
N LEU A 96 4.60 0.25 7.96
CA LEU A 96 6.05 0.31 8.00
C LEU A 96 6.63 -1.10 7.82
N LYS A 97 7.65 -1.25 6.99
CA LYS A 97 8.50 -2.45 6.97
C LYS A 97 9.95 -2.03 6.75
N THR A 98 10.84 -2.44 7.65
CA THR A 98 12.23 -1.98 7.66
C THR A 98 13.18 -2.99 8.32
N THR A 99 14.46 -2.67 8.25
CA THR A 99 15.54 -3.38 8.95
C THR A 99 16.58 -2.36 9.44
N LEU A 100 17.38 -2.72 10.43
CA LEU A 100 18.43 -1.84 10.95
C LEU A 100 19.76 -2.10 10.24
N VAL A 101 20.40 -1.04 9.75
CA VAL A 101 21.64 -1.11 8.96
C VAL A 101 22.66 -0.14 9.50
N GLU A 102 23.87 -0.63 9.84
CA GLU A 102 25.04 0.14 10.23
C GLU A 102 24.78 1.16 11.37
N LYS A 103 23.82 0.85 12.22
CA LYS A 103 23.40 1.73 13.32
C LYS A 103 23.06 0.90 14.55
N ARG A 104 23.17 1.55 15.71
CA ARG A 104 22.69 0.99 16.97
C ARG A 104 21.17 1.12 17.13
N GLN A 105 20.58 2.16 16.55
CA GLN A 105 19.13 2.38 16.59
C GLN A 105 18.70 3.31 15.46
N GLU A 106 17.42 3.19 15.10
CA GLU A 106 16.74 4.07 14.16
C GLU A 106 15.31 4.31 14.59
N GLU A 107 14.74 5.47 14.27
CA GLU A 107 13.39 5.86 14.65
C GLU A 107 12.59 6.30 13.42
N PHE A 108 11.35 5.87 13.37
CA PHE A 108 10.40 6.15 12.30
C PHE A 108 9.13 6.76 12.87
N LEU A 109 8.54 7.70 12.16
CA LEU A 109 7.21 8.18 12.47
C LEU A 109 6.18 7.14 12.02
N LEU A 110 5.30 6.72 12.92
CA LEU A 110 4.24 5.76 12.68
C LEU A 110 2.89 6.46 12.77
N MET A 111 2.12 6.42 11.69
CA MET A 111 0.75 6.95 11.64
C MET A 111 -0.25 5.79 11.55
N LEU A 112 -1.15 5.72 12.50
CA LEU A 112 -2.22 4.71 12.56
C LEU A 112 -3.58 5.41 12.46
N ASN A 113 -3.77 6.18 11.39
CA ASN A 113 -4.95 7.02 11.20
C ASN A 113 -5.81 6.53 10.04
N TYR A 114 -7.09 6.32 10.33
CA TYR A 114 -8.11 5.85 9.40
C TYR A 114 -9.27 6.84 9.36
N PRO A 115 -9.18 7.91 8.54
CA PRO A 115 -10.28 8.88 8.43
C PRO A 115 -11.55 8.28 7.81
N ILE A 116 -11.42 7.17 7.09
CA ILE A 116 -12.56 6.36 6.65
C ILE A 116 -12.32 4.93 7.12
N MET A 117 -13.18 4.42 7.98
CA MET A 117 -13.16 3.04 8.46
C MET A 117 -14.15 2.18 7.69
N LYS A 118 -13.98 0.84 7.76
CA LYS A 118 -14.97 -0.11 7.24
C LYS A 118 -16.30 0.03 7.98
N ASN A 119 -17.38 -0.32 7.31
CA ASN A 119 -18.74 -0.38 7.88
C ASN A 119 -19.24 0.96 8.44
N VAL A 120 -18.80 2.08 7.88
CA VAL A 120 -19.29 3.42 8.25
C VAL A 120 -20.34 3.91 7.26
N GLU A 121 -21.04 4.98 7.64
CA GLU A 121 -22.06 5.62 6.81
C GLU A 121 -21.41 6.38 5.63
N TRP A 122 -22.04 6.24 4.46
CA TRP A 122 -21.75 6.96 3.23
C TRP A 122 -22.99 7.60 2.65
N LYS A 123 -22.84 8.60 1.82
CA LYS A 123 -23.87 9.07 0.91
C LYS A 123 -23.88 8.20 -0.33
N MET A 124 -25.07 7.73 -0.74
CA MET A 124 -25.28 6.88 -1.90
C MET A 124 -26.38 7.44 -2.81
N TYR A 125 -26.16 7.33 -4.10
CA TYR A 125 -27.14 7.65 -5.14
C TYR A 125 -27.10 6.60 -6.23
N THR A 126 -28.28 6.24 -6.76
CA THR A 126 -28.42 5.29 -7.86
C THR A 126 -28.93 6.01 -9.09
N SER A 127 -28.34 5.75 -10.25
CA SER A 127 -28.83 6.32 -11.51
C SER A 127 -28.60 5.41 -12.71
N THR A 128 -29.54 5.45 -13.65
CA THR A 128 -29.41 4.88 -15.00
C THR A 128 -29.07 5.94 -16.04
N SER A 129 -28.95 7.20 -15.63
CA SER A 129 -28.62 8.35 -16.45
C SER A 129 -27.44 9.11 -15.85
N ASN A 130 -26.69 9.82 -16.69
CA ASN A 130 -25.58 10.64 -16.21
C ASN A 130 -26.05 11.64 -15.15
N ILE A 131 -25.27 11.75 -14.08
CA ILE A 131 -25.49 12.70 -13.00
C ILE A 131 -24.61 13.94 -13.22
N ASP A 132 -24.68 14.93 -12.32
CA ASP A 132 -23.82 16.13 -12.36
C ASP A 132 -22.35 15.73 -12.48
N PRO A 133 -21.57 16.23 -13.45
CA PRO A 133 -20.18 15.85 -13.63
C PRO A 133 -19.25 16.22 -12.45
N ASN A 134 -19.69 17.13 -11.58
CA ASN A 134 -18.94 17.51 -10.38
C ASN A 134 -19.26 16.65 -9.15
N TRP A 135 -20.06 15.60 -9.30
CA TRP A 135 -20.52 14.75 -8.20
C TRP A 135 -19.38 14.18 -7.35
N ASN A 136 -18.19 14.03 -7.90
CA ASN A 136 -17.00 13.46 -7.25
C ASN A 136 -16.09 14.53 -6.59
N THR A 137 -16.48 15.80 -6.61
CA THR A 137 -15.73 16.90 -6.01
C THR A 137 -16.21 17.24 -4.60
N LEU A 138 -15.33 17.85 -3.79
CA LEU A 138 -15.66 18.22 -2.40
C LEU A 138 -16.87 19.17 -2.31
N ASN A 139 -16.98 20.11 -3.23
CA ASN A 139 -18.00 21.17 -3.19
C ASN A 139 -19.38 20.71 -3.69
N PHE A 140 -19.53 19.50 -4.19
CA PHE A 140 -20.82 18.96 -4.61
C PHE A 140 -21.76 18.75 -3.41
N SER A 141 -23.03 19.15 -3.56
CA SER A 141 -24.06 18.98 -2.51
C SER A 141 -24.73 17.61 -2.64
N ASP A 142 -24.44 16.73 -1.71
CA ASP A 142 -25.02 15.37 -1.61
C ASP A 142 -26.12 15.25 -0.54
N GLY A 143 -26.71 16.38 -0.11
CA GLY A 143 -27.71 16.41 0.95
C GLY A 143 -28.99 15.59 0.63
N SER A 144 -29.33 15.47 -0.65
CA SER A 144 -30.47 14.65 -1.14
C SER A 144 -30.15 13.17 -1.31
N TRP A 145 -28.87 12.78 -1.19
CA TRP A 145 -28.46 11.38 -1.35
C TRP A 145 -28.83 10.57 -0.12
N GLN A 146 -29.14 9.30 -0.33
CA GLN A 146 -29.43 8.37 0.77
C GLN A 146 -28.18 8.17 1.64
N THR A 147 -28.36 8.08 2.95
CA THR A 147 -27.31 7.62 3.86
C THR A 147 -27.40 6.11 4.00
N VAL A 148 -26.30 5.42 3.76
CA VAL A 148 -26.20 3.94 3.85
C VAL A 148 -24.96 3.57 4.67
N THR A 149 -25.04 2.47 5.41
CA THR A 149 -23.87 1.86 6.05
C THR A 149 -23.28 0.85 5.08
N LEU A 150 -21.98 0.98 4.75
CA LEU A 150 -21.31 0.02 3.87
C LEU A 150 -21.18 -1.36 4.52
N GLY A 151 -20.93 -2.38 3.67
CA GLY A 151 -20.84 -3.78 4.09
C GLY A 151 -22.21 -4.48 4.19
N SER A 152 -23.29 -3.83 3.77
CA SER A 152 -24.62 -4.45 3.65
C SER A 152 -24.86 -4.85 2.19
N VAL A 153 -25.23 -6.10 1.96
CA VAL A 153 -25.54 -6.62 0.64
C VAL A 153 -26.93 -6.14 0.19
N SER A 154 -27.03 -5.63 -1.03
CA SER A 154 -28.31 -5.21 -1.62
C SER A 154 -28.35 -5.44 -3.13
N SER A 155 -29.56 -5.76 -3.64
CA SER A 155 -29.80 -5.79 -5.08
C SER A 155 -30.02 -4.39 -5.62
N VAL A 156 -29.51 -4.10 -6.80
CA VAL A 156 -29.52 -2.75 -7.40
C VAL A 156 -29.83 -2.76 -8.88
N SER A 157 -30.21 -1.60 -9.41
CA SER A 157 -30.33 -1.33 -10.84
C SER A 157 -29.64 0.00 -11.17
N GLY A 158 -28.81 0.02 -12.21
CA GLY A 158 -28.04 1.19 -12.62
C GLY A 158 -26.73 1.36 -11.83
N THR A 159 -25.97 2.38 -12.19
CA THR A 159 -24.71 2.73 -11.54
C THR A 159 -24.94 3.26 -10.14
N GLN A 160 -24.10 2.83 -9.22
CA GLN A 160 -24.16 3.25 -7.82
C GLN A 160 -23.03 4.25 -7.55
N TYR A 161 -23.38 5.39 -7.02
CA TYR A 161 -22.46 6.48 -6.67
C TYR A 161 -22.38 6.60 -5.16
N PHE A 162 -21.18 6.62 -4.63
CA PHE A 162 -20.91 6.73 -3.19
C PHE A 162 -20.00 7.92 -2.91
N ARG A 163 -20.24 8.60 -1.78
CA ARG A 163 -19.41 9.72 -1.33
C ARG A 163 -19.19 9.66 0.17
N LYS A 164 -17.95 9.91 0.58
CA LYS A 164 -17.58 10.06 1.99
C LYS A 164 -16.59 11.20 2.15
N THR A 165 -16.98 12.23 2.88
CA THR A 165 -16.06 13.29 3.29
C THR A 165 -15.21 12.84 4.44
N PHE A 166 -13.98 13.32 4.50
CA PHE A 166 -13.03 13.01 5.57
C PHE A 166 -12.06 14.17 5.79
N THR A 167 -11.38 14.13 6.94
CA THR A 167 -10.36 15.12 7.30
C THR A 167 -8.97 14.57 7.00
N GLY A 168 -8.20 15.30 6.21
CA GLY A 168 -6.79 15.04 5.99
C GLY A 168 -5.95 15.56 7.16
N ILE A 169 -4.74 15.03 7.31
CA ILE A 169 -3.79 15.43 8.34
C ILE A 169 -2.59 16.11 7.68
N PRO A 170 -2.10 17.24 8.19
CA PRO A 170 -0.89 17.85 7.67
C PRO A 170 0.31 16.91 7.73
N ASN A 171 1.22 17.04 6.77
CA ASN A 171 2.48 16.29 6.68
C ASN A 171 2.32 14.76 6.52
N MET A 172 1.20 14.29 5.99
CA MET A 172 1.12 12.91 5.51
C MET A 172 1.92 12.73 4.22
N ALA A 173 2.56 11.58 4.05
CA ALA A 173 3.32 11.28 2.83
C ALA A 173 2.44 10.68 1.74
N ALA A 174 1.58 9.76 2.15
CA ALA A 174 0.74 8.96 1.26
C ALA A 174 -0.59 8.62 1.93
N TYR A 175 -1.47 8.01 1.17
CA TYR A 175 -2.68 7.38 1.69
C TYR A 175 -2.89 6.03 1.00
N GLU A 176 -3.51 5.13 1.71
CA GLU A 176 -3.99 3.87 1.19
C GLU A 176 -5.52 3.89 1.13
N VAL A 177 -6.08 3.52 -0.01
CA VAL A 177 -7.50 3.19 -0.15
C VAL A 177 -7.62 1.72 -0.45
N SER A 178 -8.44 1.01 0.32
CA SER A 178 -8.76 -0.38 0.07
C SER A 178 -10.26 -0.56 -0.02
N MET A 179 -10.72 -1.18 -1.08
CA MET A 179 -12.12 -1.29 -1.45
C MET A 179 -12.49 -2.75 -1.73
N ASN A 180 -13.62 -3.19 -1.18
CA ASN A 180 -14.23 -4.48 -1.47
C ASN A 180 -15.23 -4.32 -2.59
N TYR A 181 -15.03 -5.00 -3.72
CA TYR A 181 -15.92 -4.97 -4.87
C TYR A 181 -15.73 -6.22 -5.73
N LYS A 182 -16.65 -6.47 -6.64
CA LYS A 182 -16.62 -7.62 -7.56
C LYS A 182 -16.57 -7.19 -9.02
N PHE A 183 -17.31 -6.15 -9.38
CA PHE A 183 -17.49 -5.69 -10.75
C PHE A 183 -16.70 -4.40 -11.03
N GLY A 184 -17.16 -3.59 -11.99
CA GLY A 184 -16.50 -2.36 -12.38
C GLY A 184 -16.53 -1.30 -11.29
N ILE A 185 -15.40 -0.63 -11.09
CA ILE A 185 -15.26 0.44 -10.10
C ILE A 185 -14.40 1.58 -10.65
N VAL A 186 -14.76 2.81 -10.34
CA VAL A 186 -13.89 3.99 -10.45
C VAL A 186 -13.94 4.78 -9.15
N ALA A 187 -12.79 5.17 -8.63
CA ALA A 187 -12.69 5.96 -7.41
C ALA A 187 -11.94 7.27 -7.65
N TYR A 188 -12.39 8.30 -6.94
CA TYR A 188 -11.90 9.67 -7.06
C TYR A 188 -11.59 10.24 -5.68
N VAL A 189 -10.51 11.01 -5.57
CA VAL A 189 -10.24 11.88 -4.42
C VAL A 189 -10.29 13.32 -4.90
N ASN A 190 -11.19 14.11 -4.33
CA ASN A 190 -11.40 15.53 -4.69
C ASN A 190 -11.56 15.78 -6.21
N GLY A 191 -12.27 14.89 -6.90
CA GLY A 191 -12.50 14.96 -8.34
C GLY A 191 -11.40 14.38 -9.22
N VAL A 192 -10.26 13.99 -8.65
CA VAL A 192 -9.16 13.34 -9.37
C VAL A 192 -9.37 11.83 -9.35
N GLU A 193 -9.42 11.19 -10.54
CA GLU A 193 -9.48 9.73 -10.63
C GLU A 193 -8.20 9.12 -10.05
N VAL A 194 -8.36 8.25 -9.06
CA VAL A 194 -7.25 7.63 -8.35
C VAL A 194 -7.20 6.13 -8.54
N PHE A 195 -8.31 5.53 -8.94
CA PHE A 195 -8.41 4.09 -9.12
C PHE A 195 -9.46 3.73 -10.16
N ARG A 196 -9.18 2.74 -11.01
CA ARG A 196 -10.13 2.18 -11.97
C ARG A 196 -9.86 0.70 -12.15
N ASP A 197 -10.88 -0.14 -12.05
CA ASP A 197 -10.78 -1.56 -12.35
C ASP A 197 -12.07 -2.10 -12.98
N HIS A 198 -11.95 -3.10 -13.85
CA HIS A 198 -13.05 -3.70 -14.61
C HIS A 198 -13.95 -2.68 -15.35
N ILE A 199 -13.39 -1.56 -15.74
CA ILE A 199 -13.99 -0.50 -16.57
C ILE A 199 -13.04 -0.16 -17.71
N ALA A 200 -13.55 -0.08 -18.94
CA ALA A 200 -12.77 0.30 -20.10
C ALA A 200 -12.18 1.71 -19.94
N GLU A 201 -11.08 1.96 -20.66
CA GLU A 201 -10.48 3.30 -20.73
C GLU A 201 -11.42 4.30 -21.40
N GLY A 202 -11.25 5.58 -21.06
CA GLY A 202 -12.00 6.69 -21.61
C GLY A 202 -13.08 7.21 -20.66
N ALA A 203 -14.03 7.95 -21.21
CA ALA A 203 -15.10 8.56 -20.44
C ALA A 203 -16.05 7.48 -19.87
N VAL A 204 -16.41 7.65 -18.61
CA VAL A 204 -17.36 6.78 -17.91
C VAL A 204 -18.71 7.48 -17.85
N THR A 205 -19.78 6.74 -18.07
CA THR A 205 -21.16 7.21 -18.02
C THR A 205 -21.98 6.25 -17.15
N ALA A 206 -23.16 6.69 -16.72
CA ALA A 206 -24.06 5.84 -15.92
C ALA A 206 -24.45 4.51 -16.59
N THR A 207 -24.24 4.38 -17.89
CA THR A 207 -24.53 3.15 -18.66
C THR A 207 -23.28 2.38 -19.07
N THR A 208 -22.08 2.84 -18.68
CA THR A 208 -20.84 2.11 -18.93
C THR A 208 -20.89 0.77 -18.18
N PRO A 209 -20.81 -0.38 -18.86
CA PRO A 209 -20.86 -1.67 -18.19
C PRO A 209 -19.51 -2.02 -17.60
N SER A 210 -19.51 -2.88 -16.58
CA SER A 210 -18.31 -3.62 -16.18
C SER A 210 -17.84 -4.51 -17.33
N ASN A 211 -16.54 -4.52 -17.60
CA ASN A 211 -15.91 -5.39 -18.61
C ASN A 211 -15.16 -6.59 -18.00
N GLY A 212 -15.31 -6.78 -16.68
CA GLY A 212 -14.74 -7.89 -15.94
C GLY A 212 -15.38 -8.04 -14.57
N ALA A 213 -15.02 -9.10 -13.86
CA ALA A 213 -15.44 -9.35 -12.51
C ALA A 213 -14.44 -10.26 -11.81
N PHE A 214 -14.28 -10.11 -10.49
CA PHE A 214 -13.68 -11.13 -9.63
C PHE A 214 -14.66 -12.30 -9.43
N THR A 215 -14.15 -13.45 -9.04
CA THR A 215 -15.00 -14.62 -8.71
C THR A 215 -15.89 -14.31 -7.52
N GLU A 216 -15.32 -13.63 -6.53
CA GLU A 216 -15.98 -13.21 -5.30
C GLU A 216 -15.72 -11.73 -5.04
N TYR A 217 -16.40 -11.16 -4.04
CA TYR A 217 -16.08 -9.82 -3.55
C TYR A 217 -14.76 -9.83 -2.80
N GLU A 218 -13.79 -9.04 -3.27
CA GLU A 218 -12.44 -9.00 -2.74
C GLU A 218 -12.01 -7.57 -2.40
N TYR A 219 -11.13 -7.43 -1.40
CA TYR A 219 -10.50 -6.15 -1.09
C TYR A 219 -9.27 -5.95 -1.97
N HIS A 220 -9.28 -4.85 -2.70
CA HIS A 220 -8.14 -4.38 -3.49
C HIS A 220 -7.71 -3.01 -2.97
N GLY A 221 -6.41 -2.88 -2.67
CA GLY A 221 -5.83 -1.66 -2.14
C GLY A 221 -4.94 -0.97 -3.16
N MET A 222 -4.84 0.34 -3.03
CA MET A 222 -3.83 1.14 -3.69
C MET A 222 -3.22 2.13 -2.70
N ILE A 223 -1.96 2.47 -2.92
CA ILE A 223 -1.26 3.49 -2.16
C ILE A 223 -0.84 4.60 -3.12
N ARG A 224 -1.07 5.86 -2.72
CA ARG A 224 -0.70 7.04 -3.52
C ARG A 224 -0.05 8.11 -2.66
N PRO A 225 0.86 8.93 -3.24
CA PRO A 225 1.29 10.17 -2.60
C PRO A 225 0.09 11.04 -2.22
N ALA A 226 0.19 11.73 -1.10
CA ALA A 226 -0.95 12.47 -0.53
C ALA A 226 -1.26 13.83 -1.20
N LYS A 227 -0.79 14.04 -2.41
CA LYS A 227 -0.94 15.33 -3.12
C LYS A 227 -2.39 15.73 -3.41
N GLU A 228 -3.30 14.75 -3.47
CA GLU A 228 -4.74 14.99 -3.68
C GLU A 228 -5.49 15.22 -2.37
N ILE A 229 -4.85 15.02 -1.21
CA ILE A 229 -5.50 15.12 0.12
C ILE A 229 -5.35 16.55 0.64
N GLU A 230 -6.48 17.16 0.97
CA GLU A 230 -6.60 18.47 1.62
C GLU A 230 -7.08 18.32 3.07
N ALA A 231 -7.12 19.42 3.83
CA ALA A 231 -7.65 19.43 5.19
C ALA A 231 -9.09 18.92 5.29
N SER A 232 -9.89 19.18 4.25
CA SER A 232 -11.20 18.54 4.04
C SER A 232 -11.18 17.93 2.64
N SER A 233 -11.52 16.64 2.55
CA SER A 233 -11.45 15.88 1.32
C SER A 233 -12.67 14.98 1.15
N VAL A 234 -12.92 14.51 -0.05
CA VAL A 234 -13.95 13.53 -0.37
C VAL A 234 -13.35 12.34 -1.12
N LEU A 235 -13.66 11.15 -0.67
CA LEU A 235 -13.52 9.92 -1.45
C LEU A 235 -14.88 9.65 -2.12
N ALA A 236 -14.90 9.62 -3.44
CA ALA A 236 -16.08 9.34 -4.24
C ALA A 236 -15.84 8.09 -5.07
N VAL A 237 -16.85 7.23 -5.18
CA VAL A 237 -16.75 5.93 -5.87
C VAL A 237 -17.99 5.70 -6.71
N GLU A 238 -17.81 5.21 -7.93
CA GLU A 238 -18.91 4.69 -8.75
C GLU A 238 -18.69 3.19 -9.01
N LEU A 239 -19.77 2.41 -8.86
CA LEU A 239 -19.81 0.99 -9.13
C LEU A 239 -20.67 0.71 -10.36
N HIS A 240 -20.14 -0.08 -11.26
CA HIS A 240 -20.75 -0.49 -12.51
C HIS A 240 -20.95 -1.99 -12.56
N PHE A 241 -22.04 -2.43 -13.16
CA PHE A 241 -22.41 -3.84 -13.25
C PHE A 241 -22.34 -4.35 -14.68
N PRO A 242 -22.28 -5.65 -14.89
CA PRO A 242 -22.38 -6.22 -16.22
C PRO A 242 -23.78 -5.93 -16.82
N THR A 243 -23.89 -5.95 -18.13
CA THR A 243 -25.18 -5.73 -18.84
C THR A 243 -26.21 -6.80 -18.55
N THR A 244 -25.78 -7.98 -18.15
CA THR A 244 -26.63 -9.13 -17.79
C THR A 244 -26.01 -9.88 -16.62
N GLY A 245 -26.84 -10.43 -15.76
CA GLY A 245 -26.41 -11.28 -14.65
C GLY A 245 -26.64 -10.64 -13.28
N GLU A 246 -25.68 -10.81 -12.41
CA GLU A 246 -25.75 -10.38 -11.01
C GLU A 246 -25.62 -8.86 -10.88
N ASN A 247 -26.56 -8.27 -10.14
CA ASN A 247 -26.59 -6.85 -9.79
C ASN A 247 -26.73 -6.70 -8.27
N VAL A 248 -25.77 -7.23 -7.53
CA VAL A 248 -25.73 -7.17 -6.07
C VAL A 248 -24.53 -6.34 -5.65
N ILE A 249 -24.72 -5.44 -4.70
CA ILE A 249 -23.65 -4.70 -4.04
C ILE A 249 -23.27 -5.42 -2.76
N ASP A 250 -21.98 -5.66 -2.59
CA ASP A 250 -21.32 -5.89 -1.31
C ASP A 250 -20.09 -4.99 -1.28
N PHE A 251 -20.33 -3.68 -1.23
CA PHE A 251 -19.27 -2.68 -1.27
C PHE A 251 -18.87 -2.25 0.12
N ASN A 252 -17.56 -2.19 0.36
CA ASN A 252 -16.99 -1.64 1.57
C ASN A 252 -15.64 -0.99 1.27
N ALA A 253 -15.21 -0.05 2.09
CA ALA A 253 -13.95 0.64 1.87
C ALA A 253 -13.35 1.15 3.19
N TYR A 254 -12.03 1.31 3.21
CA TYR A 254 -11.34 2.14 4.20
C TYR A 254 -10.30 3.02 3.52
N LEU A 255 -9.94 4.11 4.19
CA LEU A 255 -8.80 4.95 3.83
C LEU A 255 -7.90 5.11 5.04
N ALA A 256 -6.62 4.83 4.88
CA ALA A 256 -5.58 5.03 5.87
C ALA A 256 -4.60 6.11 5.41
N LEU A 257 -4.22 7.01 6.31
CA LEU A 257 -3.17 7.99 6.08
C LEU A 257 -1.83 7.43 6.53
N LEU A 258 -0.76 7.72 5.78
CA LEU A 258 0.56 7.18 5.97
C LEU A 258 1.56 8.31 6.26
N ALA A 259 2.32 8.14 7.33
CA ALA A 259 3.26 9.14 7.79
C ALA A 259 4.45 9.30 6.85
N PRO A 260 5.00 10.54 6.78
CA PRO A 260 6.35 10.70 6.35
C PRO A 260 7.29 10.17 7.43
N SER A 261 8.33 9.40 7.11
CA SER A 261 9.48 9.10 7.94
C SER A 261 10.71 9.86 7.44
N ASN A 262 11.82 9.98 8.13
CA ASN A 262 13.04 10.69 7.67
C ASN A 262 13.80 9.98 6.53
N ARG A 263 13.40 8.75 6.21
CA ARG A 263 13.74 7.96 5.02
C ARG A 263 12.55 7.65 4.14
N MET A 264 11.77 8.44 4.10
CA MET A 264 10.68 8.57 4.23
C MET A 264 9.69 8.36 3.38
N THR A 265 9.51 8.78 2.64
CA THR A 265 8.94 8.39 1.39
C THR A 265 9.49 7.04 1.02
N GLU A 266 10.56 6.64 1.63
CA GLU A 266 11.27 5.41 1.37
C GLU A 266 10.70 4.18 2.05
N ASP A 267 10.21 4.29 3.27
CA ASP A 267 9.83 3.12 4.07
C ASP A 267 8.33 2.88 4.20
N ALA A 268 7.54 3.91 4.01
CA ALA A 268 6.11 3.79 4.05
C ALA A 268 5.62 3.14 2.77
N ASN A 269 5.71 1.88 2.54
CA ASN A 269 4.97 1.24 1.46
C ASN A 269 5.72 0.40 0.44
N CYS A 270 6.82 -0.20 0.80
CA CYS A 270 7.23 -1.38 0.06
C CYS A 270 6.30 -2.53 0.42
N TYR A 271 5.25 -2.69 -0.33
CA TYR A 271 4.48 -3.91 -0.31
C TYR A 271 5.34 -5.00 -0.97
N VAL A 272 5.93 -5.85 -0.16
CA VAL A 272 6.52 -7.07 -0.70
C VAL A 272 5.38 -8.01 -1.01
N TYR A 273 5.07 -8.13 -2.25
CA TYR A 273 4.16 -9.17 -2.72
C TYR A 273 4.83 -10.53 -2.48
N PRO A 274 4.32 -11.35 -1.55
CA PRO A 274 4.94 -12.63 -1.21
C PRO A 274 4.65 -13.73 -2.25
N TYR A 275 4.01 -13.41 -3.36
CA TYR A 275 3.48 -14.38 -4.31
C TYR A 275 4.15 -14.26 -5.67
N THR A 276 5.43 -14.62 -5.74
CA THR A 276 6.07 -14.87 -7.01
C THR A 276 5.80 -16.28 -7.47
N THR A 277 5.23 -16.44 -8.64
CA THR A 277 5.14 -17.73 -9.30
C THR A 277 6.23 -17.94 -10.34
N THR A 278 6.67 -16.87 -10.98
CA THR A 278 7.66 -16.97 -12.05
C THR A 278 8.55 -15.72 -12.08
N ILE A 279 9.87 -15.94 -12.07
CA ILE A 279 10.87 -14.90 -12.33
C ILE A 279 11.64 -15.31 -13.57
N SER A 280 11.70 -14.44 -14.56
CA SER A 280 12.55 -14.59 -15.74
C SER A 280 13.48 -13.41 -15.88
N ALA A 281 14.68 -13.65 -16.40
CA ALA A 281 15.66 -12.60 -16.58
C ALA A 281 16.46 -12.79 -17.87
N THR A 282 16.84 -11.68 -18.49
CA THR A 282 17.76 -11.65 -19.61
C THR A 282 18.95 -10.78 -19.24
N GLY A 283 20.12 -11.40 -19.14
CA GLY A 283 21.37 -10.74 -18.82
C GLY A 283 21.88 -10.90 -17.40
N PRO A 284 21.06 -10.76 -16.33
CA PRO A 284 21.58 -10.91 -14.97
C PRO A 284 21.65 -12.36 -14.51
N THR A 285 22.55 -12.61 -13.57
CA THR A 285 22.59 -13.86 -12.78
C THR A 285 21.82 -13.68 -11.49
N ASN A 286 21.24 -14.76 -10.97
CA ASN A 286 20.49 -14.78 -9.71
C ASN A 286 19.33 -13.77 -9.63
N PRO A 287 18.38 -13.77 -10.59
CA PRO A 287 17.32 -12.77 -10.65
C PRO A 287 16.38 -12.80 -9.41
N THR A 288 16.33 -13.92 -8.68
CA THR A 288 15.53 -14.06 -7.45
C THR A 288 16.04 -13.18 -6.30
N TYR A 289 17.31 -12.82 -6.30
CA TYR A 289 17.92 -12.01 -5.25
C TYR A 289 17.42 -10.56 -5.21
N ILE A 290 16.75 -10.09 -6.24
CA ILE A 290 16.17 -8.74 -6.25
C ILE A 290 15.01 -8.58 -5.26
N PHE A 291 14.43 -9.69 -4.77
CA PHE A 291 13.22 -9.69 -3.94
C PHE A 291 13.36 -10.45 -2.62
N ASP A 292 14.54 -10.92 -2.27
CA ASP A 292 14.75 -11.80 -1.09
C ASP A 292 14.97 -11.02 0.22
N TRP A 293 15.10 -9.71 0.16
CA TRP A 293 15.40 -8.83 1.29
C TRP A 293 16.74 -9.09 1.98
N ASP A 294 17.57 -9.93 1.39
CA ASP A 294 18.90 -10.20 1.88
C ASP A 294 19.92 -9.23 1.24
N ARG A 295 20.53 -8.38 2.04
CA ARG A 295 21.54 -7.42 1.58
C ARG A 295 22.88 -8.05 1.23
N ALA A 296 23.11 -9.30 1.63
CA ALA A 296 24.30 -10.06 1.26
C ALA A 296 24.16 -10.67 -0.14
N THR A 297 22.95 -10.70 -0.69
CA THR A 297 22.67 -11.15 -2.05
C THR A 297 22.45 -9.95 -2.99
N TYR A 298 22.77 -10.08 -4.25
CA TYR A 298 22.61 -9.01 -5.23
C TYR A 298 22.38 -9.53 -6.62
N LEU A 299 21.63 -8.77 -7.39
CA LEU A 299 21.50 -8.99 -8.83
C LEU A 299 22.81 -8.57 -9.51
N ASN A 300 23.40 -9.46 -10.30
CA ASN A 300 24.61 -9.15 -11.05
C ASN A 300 24.33 -9.21 -12.57
N ALA A 301 24.62 -8.11 -13.25
CA ALA A 301 24.58 -8.02 -14.70
C ALA A 301 25.93 -7.53 -15.22
N ALA A 302 26.55 -8.30 -16.11
CA ALA A 302 27.78 -7.85 -16.75
C ALA A 302 27.51 -6.64 -17.65
N ALA A 303 28.43 -5.69 -17.73
CA ALA A 303 28.29 -4.49 -18.57
C ALA A 303 28.02 -4.83 -20.06
N SER A 304 28.53 -5.97 -20.53
CA SER A 304 28.30 -6.47 -21.90
C SER A 304 26.89 -7.02 -22.13
N THR A 305 26.10 -7.24 -21.07
CA THR A 305 24.72 -7.77 -21.15
C THR A 305 23.66 -6.71 -20.86
N LEU A 306 24.04 -5.45 -20.77
CA LEU A 306 23.11 -4.33 -20.60
C LEU A 306 22.46 -3.94 -21.95
N PRO A 307 21.18 -3.53 -21.96
CA PRO A 307 20.28 -3.47 -20.80
C PRO A 307 19.88 -4.85 -20.30
N ALA A 308 19.90 -5.03 -18.98
CA ALA A 308 19.45 -6.26 -18.32
C ALA A 308 17.97 -6.11 -17.95
N THR A 309 17.18 -7.16 -18.14
CA THR A 309 15.75 -7.18 -17.80
C THR A 309 15.46 -8.29 -16.80
N VAL A 310 14.68 -7.96 -15.79
CA VAL A 310 14.08 -8.94 -14.87
C VAL A 310 12.56 -8.80 -14.98
N SER A 311 11.88 -9.87 -15.33
CA SER A 311 10.43 -9.93 -15.39
C SER A 311 9.89 -10.75 -14.21
N TYR A 312 8.80 -10.29 -13.66
CA TYR A 312 8.24 -10.78 -12.43
C TYR A 312 6.73 -10.89 -12.56
N GLU A 313 6.18 -12.07 -12.39
CA GLU A 313 4.75 -12.30 -12.41
C GLU A 313 4.18 -12.28 -11.00
N LEU A 314 3.23 -11.38 -10.77
CA LEU A 314 2.49 -11.31 -9.52
C LEU A 314 1.46 -12.45 -9.48
N GLY A 315 1.77 -13.52 -8.76
CA GLY A 315 0.90 -14.69 -8.61
C GLY A 315 -0.26 -14.44 -7.64
N GLY A 316 -1.10 -13.48 -7.91
CA GLY A 316 -2.18 -13.13 -7.01
C GLY A 316 -3.13 -12.08 -7.59
N PRO A 317 -3.96 -11.45 -6.78
CA PRO A 317 -4.80 -10.36 -7.23
C PRO A 317 -3.93 -9.22 -7.79
N ARG A 318 -4.48 -8.50 -8.74
CA ARG A 318 -3.80 -7.40 -9.42
C ARG A 318 -3.28 -6.37 -8.42
N ALA A 319 -2.06 -5.90 -8.61
CA ALA A 319 -1.45 -4.87 -7.79
C ALA A 319 -1.25 -3.58 -8.58
N TYR A 320 -1.39 -2.45 -7.89
CA TYR A 320 -0.99 -1.16 -8.43
C TYR A 320 0.46 -0.90 -8.01
N ILE A 321 1.35 -0.90 -8.97
CA ILE A 321 2.76 -0.59 -8.74
C ILE A 321 2.93 0.92 -8.89
N ASN A 322 3.38 1.59 -7.85
CA ASN A 322 3.57 3.04 -7.82
C ASN A 322 5.02 3.47 -7.70
N GLY A 323 5.93 2.54 -7.52
CA GLY A 323 7.34 2.85 -7.38
C GLY A 323 8.19 1.61 -7.22
N VAL A 324 9.47 1.83 -7.16
CA VAL A 324 10.49 0.82 -6.91
C VAL A 324 11.49 1.35 -5.90
N ARG A 325 11.87 0.50 -4.96
CA ARG A 325 12.95 0.78 -4.01
C ARG A 325 14.17 0.00 -4.43
N VAL A 326 15.27 0.70 -4.55
CA VAL A 326 16.58 0.15 -4.89
C VAL A 326 17.50 0.26 -3.68
N TRP A 327 18.09 -0.86 -3.29
CA TRP A 327 19.20 -0.89 -2.36
C TRP A 327 20.50 -0.72 -3.13
N SER A 328 21.29 0.30 -2.81
CA SER A 328 22.63 0.47 -3.36
C SER A 328 23.62 -0.44 -2.66
N TYR A 329 24.54 -1.00 -3.43
CA TYR A 329 25.64 -1.77 -2.86
C TYR A 329 26.73 -0.84 -2.31
N THR A 330 27.67 -1.39 -1.53
CA THR A 330 28.83 -0.64 -0.99
C THR A 330 29.63 0.05 -2.10
N PHE A 331 29.72 -0.57 -3.27
CA PHE A 331 30.33 0.04 -4.46
C PHE A 331 29.26 0.75 -5.29
N ILE A 332 29.03 2.02 -5.02
CA ILE A 332 27.96 2.83 -5.63
C ILE A 332 28.01 2.85 -7.17
N THR A 333 29.19 2.67 -7.77
CA THR A 333 29.37 2.58 -9.23
C THR A 333 28.76 1.32 -9.85
N GLN A 334 28.37 0.36 -9.03
CA GLN A 334 27.69 -0.87 -9.45
C GLN A 334 26.18 -0.79 -9.28
N SER A 335 25.66 0.30 -8.71
CA SER A 335 24.23 0.52 -8.58
C SER A 335 23.62 1.04 -9.90
N PRO A 336 22.34 0.74 -10.20
CA PRO A 336 21.75 1.08 -11.50
C PRO A 336 21.56 2.59 -11.65
N GLY A 337 22.42 3.24 -12.43
CA GLY A 337 22.32 4.69 -12.71
C GLY A 337 21.11 5.05 -13.58
N SER A 338 20.61 4.11 -14.38
CA SER A 338 19.40 4.31 -15.19
C SER A 338 18.62 2.99 -15.26
N PHE A 339 17.31 3.06 -15.07
CA PHE A 339 16.44 1.90 -15.15
C PHE A 339 14.99 2.32 -15.43
N THR A 340 14.20 1.37 -15.91
CA THR A 340 12.75 1.53 -16.09
C THR A 340 12.04 0.39 -15.38
N LEU A 341 11.02 0.74 -14.60
CA LEU A 341 10.03 -0.20 -14.10
C LEU A 341 8.80 -0.10 -14.98
N SER A 342 8.39 -1.19 -15.57
CA SER A 342 7.20 -1.26 -16.42
C SER A 342 6.27 -2.34 -15.91
N GLY A 343 4.98 -2.17 -16.12
CA GLY A 343 3.96 -3.15 -15.75
C GLY A 343 3.03 -3.48 -16.89
N ALA A 344 2.45 -4.67 -16.86
CA ALA A 344 1.44 -5.12 -17.82
C ALA A 344 0.25 -5.76 -17.09
N ALA A 345 -0.95 -5.60 -17.64
CA ALA A 345 -2.17 -6.17 -17.06
C ALA A 345 -2.27 -7.70 -17.21
N SER A 346 -1.47 -8.27 -18.10
CA SER A 346 -1.32 -9.72 -18.30
C SER A 346 0.00 -10.00 -19.03
N SER A 347 0.45 -11.24 -19.01
CA SER A 347 1.65 -11.68 -19.73
C SER A 347 1.60 -11.47 -21.25
N SER A 348 0.41 -11.27 -21.82
CA SER A 348 0.20 -10.99 -23.24
C SER A 348 -0.03 -9.51 -23.56
N SER A 349 -0.13 -8.66 -22.56
CA SER A 349 -0.35 -7.21 -22.71
C SER A 349 0.97 -6.47 -22.94
N ALA A 350 0.91 -5.34 -23.62
CA ALA A 350 2.06 -4.45 -23.75
C ALA A 350 2.42 -3.85 -22.37
N TYR A 351 3.71 -3.79 -22.08
CA TYR A 351 4.22 -3.12 -20.88
C TYR A 351 4.06 -1.61 -20.98
N THR A 352 3.70 -1.00 -19.87
CA THR A 352 3.62 0.46 -19.70
C THR A 352 4.64 0.88 -18.64
N ASP A 353 5.42 1.92 -18.94
CA ASP A 353 6.39 2.44 -18.00
C ASP A 353 5.72 3.10 -16.80
N VAL A 354 6.08 2.63 -15.61
CA VAL A 354 5.62 3.15 -14.32
C VAL A 354 6.61 4.14 -13.77
N VAL A 355 7.89 3.79 -13.80
CA VAL A 355 9.00 4.63 -13.34
C VAL A 355 10.11 4.57 -14.38
N SER A 356 10.58 5.73 -14.82
CA SER A 356 11.80 5.84 -15.63
C SER A 356 12.79 6.75 -14.93
N VAL A 357 13.98 6.25 -14.65
CA VAL A 357 15.04 6.93 -13.93
C VAL A 357 16.26 7.03 -14.83
N SER A 358 16.88 8.20 -14.86
CA SER A 358 18.16 8.44 -15.54
C SER A 358 19.08 9.24 -14.63
N GLY A 359 20.36 8.87 -14.60
CA GLY A 359 21.37 9.56 -13.83
C GLY A 359 21.19 9.46 -12.32
N ALA A 360 20.62 8.36 -11.81
CA ALA A 360 20.53 8.14 -10.38
C ALA A 360 21.92 8.06 -9.75
N SER A 361 22.07 8.72 -8.63
CA SER A 361 23.28 8.64 -7.78
C SER A 361 22.87 8.07 -6.44
N TYR A 362 23.74 7.31 -5.81
CA TYR A 362 23.50 6.66 -4.52
C TYR A 362 24.64 6.95 -3.56
N GLU A 363 24.31 6.93 -2.27
CA GLU A 363 25.31 6.73 -1.23
C GLU A 363 25.53 5.22 -1.01
N ALA A 364 26.64 4.85 -0.40
CA ALA A 364 26.91 3.45 -0.10
C ALA A 364 25.89 2.90 0.90
N ASN A 365 25.33 1.72 0.61
CA ASN A 365 24.34 1.05 1.45
C ASN A 365 23.06 1.88 1.68
N GLU A 366 22.64 2.64 0.68
CA GLU A 366 21.43 3.44 0.71
C GLU A 366 20.23 2.67 0.15
N PHE A 367 19.06 2.79 0.81
CA PHE A 367 17.76 2.51 0.18
C PHE A 367 17.24 3.78 -0.47
N ARG A 368 16.97 3.74 -1.76
CA ARG A 368 16.38 4.85 -2.48
C ARG A 368 15.12 4.42 -3.20
N THR A 369 14.04 5.16 -2.95
CA THR A 369 12.73 4.92 -3.58
C THR A 369 12.52 5.88 -4.74
N PHE A 370 12.04 5.35 -5.84
CA PHE A 370 11.67 6.09 -7.04
C PHE A 370 10.19 5.87 -7.30
N TYR A 371 9.43 6.95 -7.33
CA TYR A 371 7.99 6.92 -7.60
C TYR A 371 7.70 7.25 -9.05
N GLY A 372 6.75 6.51 -9.64
CA GLY A 372 6.24 6.75 -10.98
C GLY A 372 5.09 7.74 -11.00
N TYR A 373 4.80 8.28 -12.19
CA TYR A 373 3.53 8.93 -12.43
C TYR A 373 2.44 7.88 -12.55
N PHE A 374 1.38 8.03 -11.78
CA PHE A 374 0.29 7.09 -11.74
C PHE A 374 -0.51 7.09 -13.03
N ASN A 375 -0.44 6.01 -13.76
CA ASN A 375 -1.59 5.53 -14.51
C ASN A 375 -2.31 4.55 -13.59
N ALA A 376 -3.60 4.81 -13.35
CA ALA A 376 -4.43 3.97 -12.47
C ALA A 376 -4.75 2.64 -13.19
N LYS A 377 -3.74 1.85 -13.52
CA LYS A 377 -3.91 0.52 -14.12
C LYS A 377 -3.39 -0.54 -13.17
N PRO A 378 -4.17 -1.56 -12.86
CA PRO A 378 -3.66 -2.71 -12.14
C PRO A 378 -2.73 -3.51 -13.06
N TYR A 379 -1.56 -3.87 -12.54
CA TYR A 379 -0.59 -4.70 -13.22
C TYR A 379 -0.61 -6.12 -12.64
N GLN A 380 -0.45 -7.10 -13.51
CA GLN A 380 -0.46 -8.50 -13.14
C GLN A 380 0.89 -9.19 -13.47
N SER A 381 1.72 -8.57 -14.31
CA SER A 381 3.06 -9.06 -14.66
C SER A 381 3.96 -7.93 -15.12
#